data_79c950701bf611c8caae6bdc0578ac35
#
_entry.id   79c950701bf611c8caae6bdc0578ac35
#
_cell.length_a   1.000
_cell.length_b   1.000
_cell.length_c   1.000
_cell.angle_alpha   90.00
_cell.angle_beta   90.00
_cell.angle_gamma   90.00
#
_symmetry.space_group_name_H-M   'P 1'
#
loop_
_entity.id
_entity.type
_entity.pdbx_description
1 polymer ?
#
loop_
_entity_poly.entity_id
_entity_poly.type
_entity_poly.pdbx_seq_one_letter_code
_entity_poly.pdbx_strand_id
1 'polypeptide(L)'
;MNELKRFISLFDQEVIHTFDYLGMLSDAQWSAIPIDSETLFLGTRINKITISALARHLINAESHWFGQLASLPATATMPLPGKSSTLENMPDGPALIDAYRATHAVNLENLHALTPAVLEKEFVFTGRHYTGIGFLWSVLGHHTYHLGQIDLLMRQQGLVAPEYMEWQETGRVLG
;
A
#
# COMPACT_ATOMS: atom_id res chain seq x y z
N MET A 1 -14.92 -19.29 5.35
CA MET A 1 -14.41 -17.92 5.61
C MET A 1 -15.04 -17.00 4.59
N ASN A 2 -15.54 -15.82 4.96
CA ASN A 2 -16.09 -14.90 3.95
C ASN A 2 -14.97 -14.13 3.23
N GLU A 3 -15.28 -13.55 2.08
CA GLU A 3 -14.30 -12.90 1.20
C GLU A 3 -13.59 -11.72 1.88
N LEU A 4 -14.30 -10.92 2.68
CA LEU A 4 -13.70 -9.83 3.45
C LEU A 4 -12.62 -10.32 4.41
N LYS A 5 -12.84 -11.43 5.10
CA LYS A 5 -11.84 -11.99 6.02
C LYS A 5 -10.60 -12.47 5.28
N ARG A 6 -10.76 -13.03 4.08
CA ARG A 6 -9.62 -13.42 3.21
C ARG A 6 -8.83 -12.20 2.80
N PHE A 7 -9.54 -11.18 2.31
CA PHE A 7 -8.91 -9.92 1.94
C PHE A 7 -8.11 -9.33 3.10
N ILE A 8 -8.72 -9.17 4.28
CA ILE A 8 -8.05 -8.59 5.46
C ILE A 8 -6.81 -9.39 5.82
N SER A 9 -6.90 -10.73 5.84
CA SER A 9 -5.75 -11.58 6.17
C SER A 9 -4.59 -11.41 5.19
N LEU A 10 -4.87 -11.35 3.89
CA LEU A 10 -3.84 -11.18 2.86
C LEU A 10 -3.27 -9.78 2.87
N PHE A 11 -4.12 -8.76 2.98
CA PHE A 11 -3.70 -7.37 3.01
C PHE A 11 -2.82 -7.06 4.24
N ASP A 12 -3.20 -7.55 5.42
CA ASP A 12 -2.40 -7.40 6.64
C ASP A 12 -1.01 -8.02 6.48
N GLN A 13 -0.92 -9.24 5.92
CA GLN A 13 0.37 -9.88 5.66
C GLN A 13 1.23 -9.10 4.65
N GLU A 14 0.62 -8.55 3.60
CA GLU A 14 1.31 -7.74 2.60
C GLU A 14 1.90 -6.47 3.22
N VAL A 15 1.16 -5.80 4.10
CA VAL A 15 1.64 -4.61 4.80
C VAL A 15 2.74 -4.97 5.81
N ILE A 16 2.61 -6.08 6.54
CA ILE A 16 3.68 -6.58 7.44
C ILE A 16 4.96 -6.84 6.64
N HIS A 17 4.86 -7.50 5.49
CA HIS A 17 5.99 -7.73 4.60
C HIS A 17 6.62 -6.42 4.13
N THR A 18 5.81 -5.40 3.84
CA THR A 18 6.31 -4.06 3.52
C THR A 18 7.12 -3.46 4.67
N PHE A 19 6.71 -3.66 5.94
CA PHE A 19 7.51 -3.20 7.08
C PHE A 19 8.87 -3.87 7.15
N ASP A 20 8.96 -5.16 6.81
CA ASP A 20 10.25 -5.88 6.77
C ASP A 20 11.18 -5.26 5.71
N TYR A 21 10.66 -4.92 4.53
CA TYR A 21 11.41 -4.22 3.49
C TYR A 21 11.90 -2.85 3.98
N LEU A 22 10.99 -2.04 4.49
CA LEU A 22 11.32 -0.68 4.94
C LEU A 22 12.30 -0.67 6.12
N GLY A 23 12.22 -1.67 7.00
CA GLY A 23 13.11 -1.84 8.15
C GLY A 23 14.57 -2.15 7.78
N MET A 24 14.84 -2.58 6.55
CA MET A 24 16.20 -2.84 6.07
C MET A 24 16.94 -1.60 5.59
N LEU A 25 16.23 -0.47 5.40
CA LEU A 25 16.78 0.71 4.76
C LEU A 25 17.59 1.57 5.73
N SER A 26 18.77 1.99 5.31
CA SER A 26 19.48 3.12 5.92
C SER A 26 18.88 4.45 5.47
N ASP A 27 19.15 5.53 6.21
CA ASP A 27 18.62 6.87 5.92
C ASP A 27 18.85 7.31 4.45
N ALA A 28 20.05 7.05 3.92
CA ALA A 28 20.39 7.41 2.55
C ALA A 28 19.58 6.61 1.50
N GLN A 29 19.18 5.39 1.82
CA GLN A 29 18.47 4.51 0.88
C GLN A 29 17.00 4.89 0.69
N TRP A 30 16.39 5.53 1.68
CA TRP A 30 15.01 6.01 1.59
C TRP A 30 14.81 7.02 0.46
N SER A 31 15.75 7.94 0.29
CA SER A 31 15.67 9.06 -0.66
C SER A 31 16.53 8.87 -1.91
N ALA A 32 17.17 7.71 -2.07
CA ALA A 32 18.00 7.42 -3.23
C ALA A 32 17.17 7.51 -4.52
N ILE A 33 17.72 8.23 -5.50
CA ILE A 33 17.11 8.35 -6.84
C ILE A 33 17.33 7.04 -7.59
N PRO A 34 16.28 6.50 -8.26
CA PRO A 34 16.40 5.30 -9.08
C PRO A 34 17.47 5.44 -10.16
N ILE A 35 18.17 4.34 -10.43
CA ILE A 35 19.07 4.25 -11.57
C ILE A 35 18.22 4.06 -12.83
N ASP A 36 18.37 4.98 -13.77
CA ASP A 36 17.72 4.94 -15.09
C ASP A 36 18.79 5.02 -16.17
N SER A 37 18.67 4.20 -17.20
CA SER A 37 19.66 4.12 -18.29
C SER A 37 19.00 3.65 -19.59
N GLU A 38 19.71 3.68 -20.69
CA GLU A 38 19.22 3.15 -21.97
C GLU A 38 18.91 1.63 -21.90
N THR A 39 19.62 0.90 -21.03
CA THR A 39 19.42 -0.54 -20.84
C THR A 39 18.42 -0.87 -19.72
N LEU A 40 18.15 0.06 -18.83
CA LEU A 40 17.19 -0.07 -17.74
C LEU A 40 16.31 1.18 -17.67
N PHE A 41 15.43 1.31 -18.65
CA PHE A 41 14.51 2.42 -18.72
C PHE A 41 13.29 2.19 -17.82
N LEU A 42 13.20 2.98 -16.76
CA LEU A 42 12.08 2.92 -15.80
C LEU A 42 10.86 3.74 -16.24
N GLY A 43 11.01 4.53 -17.30
CA GLY A 43 9.98 5.44 -17.78
C GLY A 43 10.00 6.80 -17.08
N THR A 44 9.57 7.82 -17.78
CA THR A 44 9.60 9.22 -17.30
C THR A 44 8.81 9.47 -16.02
N ARG A 45 7.90 8.55 -15.67
CA ARG A 45 7.07 8.64 -14.47
C ARG A 45 7.75 8.08 -13.23
N ILE A 46 8.63 7.06 -13.39
CA ILE A 46 9.20 6.29 -12.28
C ILE A 46 10.61 6.73 -11.94
N ASN A 47 11.37 7.28 -12.89
CA ASN A 47 12.80 7.60 -12.74
C ASN A 47 13.14 8.63 -11.63
N LYS A 48 12.16 9.19 -10.96
CA LYS A 48 12.32 10.13 -9.85
C LYS A 48 11.57 9.69 -8.58
N ILE A 49 10.98 8.51 -8.59
CA ILE A 49 10.22 8.00 -7.45
C ILE A 49 11.18 7.30 -6.49
N THR A 50 11.29 7.80 -5.27
CA THR A 50 12.09 7.20 -4.19
C THR A 50 11.26 6.21 -3.38
N ILE A 51 11.90 5.35 -2.59
CA ILE A 51 11.21 4.46 -1.64
C ILE A 51 10.39 5.28 -0.64
N SER A 52 10.97 6.38 -0.15
CA SER A 52 10.29 7.34 0.72
C SER A 52 8.96 7.85 0.11
N ALA A 53 8.97 8.23 -1.16
CA ALA A 53 7.76 8.71 -1.85
C ALA A 53 6.71 7.60 -2.00
N LEU A 54 7.13 6.37 -2.29
CA LEU A 54 6.25 5.20 -2.41
C LEU A 54 5.62 4.84 -1.07
N ALA A 55 6.40 4.79 0.01
CA ALA A 55 5.89 4.52 1.35
C ALA A 55 4.83 5.55 1.78
N ARG A 56 5.12 6.86 1.62
CA ARG A 56 4.14 7.93 1.90
C ARG A 56 2.89 7.81 1.06
N HIS A 57 3.05 7.45 -0.21
CA HIS A 57 1.91 7.25 -1.11
C HIS A 57 1.02 6.10 -0.62
N LEU A 58 1.57 4.95 -0.24
CA LEU A 58 0.82 3.83 0.32
C LEU A 58 0.06 4.25 1.58
N ILE A 59 0.75 4.85 2.56
CA ILE A 59 0.12 5.31 3.81
C ILE A 59 -1.06 6.24 3.52
N ASN A 60 -0.86 7.25 2.68
CA ASN A 60 -1.87 8.27 2.40
C ASN A 60 -3.05 7.70 1.61
N ALA A 61 -2.78 6.88 0.59
CA ALA A 61 -3.80 6.32 -0.27
C ALA A 61 -4.70 5.33 0.48
N GLU A 62 -4.10 4.41 1.21
CA GLU A 62 -4.82 3.37 1.97
C GLU A 62 -5.65 3.97 3.10
N SER A 63 -5.08 4.90 3.87
CA SER A 63 -5.81 5.62 4.92
C SER A 63 -7.02 6.35 4.37
N HIS A 64 -6.86 7.04 3.23
CA HIS A 64 -7.95 7.75 2.58
C HIS A 64 -9.05 6.79 2.11
N TRP A 65 -8.69 5.73 1.40
CA TRP A 65 -9.67 4.83 0.81
C TRP A 65 -10.44 4.03 1.84
N PHE A 66 -9.76 3.43 2.81
CA PHE A 66 -10.42 2.67 3.86
C PHE A 66 -11.23 3.55 4.80
N GLY A 67 -10.78 4.77 5.06
CA GLY A 67 -11.54 5.75 5.84
C GLY A 67 -12.82 6.24 5.15
N GLN A 68 -12.86 6.26 3.80
CA GLN A 68 -14.01 6.74 3.04
C GLN A 68 -15.01 5.64 2.69
N LEU A 69 -14.57 4.39 2.52
CA LEU A 69 -15.35 3.31 1.90
C LEU A 69 -16.71 3.07 2.62
N ALA A 70 -16.74 3.09 3.94
CA ALA A 70 -17.97 2.83 4.70
C ALA A 70 -19.03 3.93 4.48
N SER A 71 -18.61 5.20 4.46
CA SER A 71 -19.48 6.38 4.39
C SER A 71 -19.81 6.83 2.98
N LEU A 72 -19.08 6.34 1.96
CA LEU A 72 -19.29 6.75 0.57
C LEU A 72 -20.71 6.38 0.12
N PRO A 73 -21.54 7.32 -0.39
CA PRO A 73 -22.85 6.99 -0.94
C PRO A 73 -22.78 6.05 -2.13
N ALA A 74 -23.82 5.26 -2.36
CA ALA A 74 -23.95 4.45 -3.58
C ALA A 74 -23.92 5.35 -4.81
N THR A 75 -23.29 4.89 -5.89
CA THR A 75 -23.08 5.61 -7.17
C THR A 75 -22.24 6.89 -7.08
N ALA A 76 -21.76 7.27 -5.89
CA ALA A 76 -20.87 8.42 -5.74
C ALA A 76 -19.49 8.16 -6.36
N THR A 77 -18.77 9.23 -6.62
CA THR A 77 -17.35 9.13 -7.01
C THR A 77 -16.48 9.22 -5.76
N MET A 78 -15.65 8.21 -5.52
CA MET A 78 -14.64 8.26 -4.47
C MET A 78 -13.58 9.30 -4.84
N PRO A 79 -13.33 10.28 -3.98
CA PRO A 79 -12.32 11.29 -4.25
C PRO A 79 -10.91 10.68 -4.26
N LEU A 80 -10.01 11.32 -4.98
CA LEU A 80 -8.59 10.97 -4.90
C LEU A 80 -8.01 11.44 -3.54
N PRO A 81 -7.03 10.72 -2.99
CA PRO A 81 -6.36 11.16 -1.78
C PRO A 81 -5.67 12.51 -2.02
N GLY A 82 -5.91 13.45 -1.12
CA GLY A 82 -5.19 14.72 -1.08
C GLY A 82 -3.75 14.53 -0.61
N LYS A 83 -2.98 15.61 -0.63
CA LYS A 83 -1.66 15.62 0.00
C LYS A 83 -1.79 15.70 1.51
N SER A 84 -0.97 14.94 2.23
CA SER A 84 -0.87 15.01 3.69
C SER A 84 0.40 15.78 4.08
N SER A 85 0.26 17.04 4.52
CA SER A 85 1.40 17.83 4.97
C SER A 85 2.12 17.17 6.15
N THR A 86 1.43 16.44 7.00
CA THR A 86 2.03 15.69 8.10
C THR A 86 2.98 14.62 7.59
N LEU A 87 2.55 13.80 6.61
CA LEU A 87 3.39 12.78 6.01
C LEU A 87 4.54 13.39 5.20
N GLU A 88 4.29 14.46 4.46
CA GLU A 88 5.34 15.13 3.64
C GLU A 88 6.49 15.67 4.51
N ASN A 89 6.18 16.17 5.72
CA ASN A 89 7.17 16.74 6.62
C ASN A 89 7.73 15.74 7.66
N MET A 90 7.26 14.50 7.67
CA MET A 90 7.74 13.47 8.59
C MET A 90 9.13 12.98 8.16
N PRO A 91 10.08 12.76 9.10
CA PRO A 91 11.36 12.13 8.76
C PRO A 91 11.17 10.72 8.19
N ASP A 92 12.06 10.30 7.30
CA ASP A 92 12.18 8.92 6.87
C ASP A 92 12.65 8.00 8.01
N GLY A 93 12.64 6.70 7.79
CA GLY A 93 13.10 5.72 8.76
C GLY A 93 12.06 5.35 9.81
N PRO A 94 12.48 5.12 11.07
CA PRO A 94 11.61 4.59 12.12
C PRO A 94 10.32 5.40 12.32
N ALA A 95 10.39 6.73 12.29
CA ALA A 95 9.22 7.58 12.49
C ALA A 95 8.14 7.37 11.42
N LEU A 96 8.54 7.22 10.16
CA LEU A 96 7.62 6.96 9.06
C LEU A 96 7.05 5.53 9.14
N ILE A 97 7.87 4.54 9.53
CA ILE A 97 7.42 3.16 9.74
C ILE A 97 6.39 3.11 10.88
N ASP A 98 6.66 3.77 12.00
CA ASP A 98 5.73 3.82 13.13
C ASP A 98 4.41 4.50 12.78
N ALA A 99 4.46 5.58 12.00
CA ALA A 99 3.26 6.24 11.48
C ALA A 99 2.48 5.30 10.54
N TYR A 100 3.18 4.53 9.71
CA TYR A 100 2.53 3.54 8.84
C TYR A 100 1.87 2.43 9.67
N ARG A 101 2.55 1.90 10.68
CA ARG A 101 1.98 0.89 11.60
C ARG A 101 0.71 1.41 12.28
N ALA A 102 0.76 2.63 12.81
CA ALA A 102 -0.40 3.27 13.43
C ALA A 102 -1.56 3.46 12.46
N THR A 103 -1.27 3.93 11.23
CA THR A 103 -2.27 4.08 10.17
C THR A 103 -2.86 2.72 9.76
N HIS A 104 -2.03 1.70 9.62
CA HIS A 104 -2.47 0.36 9.26
C HIS A 104 -3.40 -0.24 10.32
N ALA A 105 -3.11 -0.05 11.60
CA ALA A 105 -4.02 -0.48 12.68
C ALA A 105 -5.41 0.15 12.54
N VAL A 106 -5.49 1.46 12.27
CA VAL A 106 -6.78 2.15 12.00
C VAL A 106 -7.43 1.62 10.72
N ASN A 107 -6.64 1.33 9.67
CA ASN A 107 -7.16 0.74 8.44
C ASN A 107 -7.80 -0.63 8.69
N LEU A 108 -7.18 -1.48 9.52
CA LEU A 108 -7.75 -2.78 9.90
C LEU A 108 -9.06 -2.61 10.69
N GLU A 109 -9.16 -1.64 11.60
CA GLU A 109 -10.40 -1.32 12.31
C GLU A 109 -11.51 -0.92 11.33
N ASN A 110 -11.21 -0.03 10.37
CA ASN A 110 -12.15 0.37 9.32
C ASN A 110 -12.61 -0.82 8.47
N LEU A 111 -11.69 -1.70 8.07
CA LEU A 111 -11.99 -2.89 7.28
C LEU A 111 -12.87 -3.88 8.06
N HIS A 112 -12.58 -4.12 9.33
CA HIS A 112 -13.39 -5.00 10.18
C HIS A 112 -14.82 -4.47 10.43
N ALA A 113 -15.01 -3.16 10.35
CA ALA A 113 -16.32 -2.52 10.50
C ALA A 113 -17.18 -2.56 9.22
N LEU A 114 -16.64 -3.00 8.06
CA LEU A 114 -17.39 -3.04 6.82
C LEU A 114 -18.52 -4.08 6.87
N THR A 115 -19.70 -3.67 6.44
CA THR A 115 -20.89 -4.52 6.35
C THR A 115 -21.04 -5.14 4.97
N PRO A 116 -21.79 -6.25 4.82
CA PRO A 116 -22.11 -6.80 3.50
C PRO A 116 -22.70 -5.76 2.53
N ALA A 117 -23.55 -4.87 3.03
CA ALA A 117 -24.14 -3.80 2.21
C ALA A 117 -23.09 -2.83 1.64
N VAL A 118 -22.02 -2.55 2.38
CA VAL A 118 -20.90 -1.74 1.88
C VAL A 118 -20.09 -2.50 0.85
N LEU A 119 -19.90 -3.79 1.03
CA LEU A 119 -19.12 -4.62 0.10
C LEU A 119 -19.80 -4.80 -1.27
N GLU A 120 -21.12 -4.84 -1.27
CA GLU A 120 -21.94 -4.96 -2.49
C GLU A 120 -22.27 -3.59 -3.13
N LYS A 121 -22.05 -2.50 -2.42
CA LYS A 121 -22.36 -1.15 -2.89
C LYS A 121 -21.47 -0.78 -4.07
N GLU A 122 -22.09 -0.27 -5.13
CA GLU A 122 -21.39 0.24 -6.30
C GLU A 122 -21.02 1.72 -6.17
N PHE A 123 -19.86 2.09 -6.66
CA PHE A 123 -19.39 3.46 -6.74
C PHE A 123 -18.37 3.64 -7.88
N VAL A 124 -17.98 4.88 -8.16
CA VAL A 124 -17.03 5.22 -9.22
C VAL A 124 -15.68 5.62 -8.61
N PHE A 125 -14.59 5.08 -9.12
CA PHE A 125 -13.25 5.53 -8.85
C PHE A 125 -12.43 5.65 -10.14
N THR A 126 -11.83 6.80 -10.41
CA THR A 126 -11.06 7.10 -11.64
C THR A 126 -11.81 6.75 -12.93
N GLY A 127 -13.14 7.01 -12.96
CA GLY A 127 -13.99 6.73 -14.12
C GLY A 127 -14.37 5.27 -14.33
N ARG A 128 -14.06 4.38 -13.38
CA ARG A 128 -14.42 2.96 -13.40
C ARG A 128 -15.40 2.63 -12.29
N HIS A 129 -16.31 1.71 -12.55
CA HIS A 129 -17.26 1.22 -11.57
C HIS A 129 -16.67 0.07 -10.77
N TYR A 130 -16.88 0.10 -9.46
CA TYR A 130 -16.45 -0.94 -8.53
C TYR A 130 -17.59 -1.28 -7.57
N THR A 131 -17.69 -2.54 -7.19
CA THR A 131 -18.30 -2.89 -5.91
C THR A 131 -17.31 -2.62 -4.77
N GLY A 132 -17.79 -2.49 -3.54
CA GLY A 132 -16.89 -2.32 -2.38
C GLY A 132 -15.83 -3.41 -2.31
N ILE A 133 -16.22 -4.68 -2.46
CA ILE A 133 -15.26 -5.81 -2.41
C ILE A 133 -14.31 -5.80 -3.61
N GLY A 134 -14.78 -5.48 -4.83
CA GLY A 134 -13.92 -5.36 -6.01
C GLY A 134 -12.89 -4.26 -5.87
N PHE A 135 -13.25 -3.17 -5.19
CA PHE A 135 -12.32 -2.09 -4.89
C PHE A 135 -11.25 -2.52 -3.89
N LEU A 136 -11.61 -3.27 -2.84
CA LEU A 136 -10.64 -3.80 -1.89
C LEU A 136 -9.57 -4.66 -2.60
N TRP A 137 -9.98 -5.56 -3.50
CA TRP A 137 -9.02 -6.35 -4.30
C TRP A 137 -8.14 -5.48 -5.20
N SER A 138 -8.67 -4.37 -5.72
CA SER A 138 -7.87 -3.41 -6.48
C SER A 138 -6.87 -2.66 -5.60
N VAL A 139 -7.20 -2.38 -4.33
CA VAL A 139 -6.26 -1.78 -3.36
C VAL A 139 -5.15 -2.75 -3.01
N LEU A 140 -5.43 -4.04 -2.82
CA LEU A 140 -4.38 -5.05 -2.64
C LEU A 140 -3.44 -5.09 -3.85
N GLY A 141 -4.00 -5.14 -5.07
CA GLY A 141 -3.19 -5.08 -6.29
C GLY A 141 -2.34 -3.81 -6.41
N HIS A 142 -2.86 -2.66 -5.96
CA HIS A 142 -2.13 -1.40 -5.91
C HIS A 142 -0.97 -1.46 -4.90
N HIS A 143 -1.20 -2.03 -3.72
CA HIS A 143 -0.16 -2.23 -2.72
C HIS A 143 0.98 -3.10 -3.27
N THR A 144 0.65 -4.30 -3.75
CA THR A 144 1.61 -5.24 -4.35
C THR A 144 2.39 -4.62 -5.50
N TYR A 145 1.73 -3.82 -6.36
CA TYR A 145 2.38 -3.09 -7.44
C TYR A 145 3.47 -2.13 -6.93
N HIS A 146 3.18 -1.38 -5.87
CA HIS A 146 4.17 -0.46 -5.29
C HIS A 146 5.23 -1.18 -4.45
N LEU A 147 4.90 -2.29 -3.80
CA LEU A 147 5.89 -3.11 -3.11
C LEU A 147 6.92 -3.69 -4.10
N GLY A 148 6.46 -4.15 -5.28
CA GLY A 148 7.37 -4.58 -6.35
C GLY A 148 8.29 -3.45 -6.86
N GLN A 149 7.82 -2.20 -6.86
CA GLN A 149 8.68 -1.04 -7.17
C GLN A 149 9.70 -0.79 -6.06
N ILE A 150 9.31 -0.89 -4.78
CA ILE A 150 10.21 -0.79 -3.64
C ILE A 150 11.29 -1.88 -3.73
N ASP A 151 10.93 -3.13 -3.98
CA ASP A 151 11.87 -4.23 -4.15
C ASP A 151 12.88 -3.94 -5.26
N LEU A 152 12.43 -3.49 -6.42
CA LEU A 152 13.31 -3.11 -7.53
C LEU A 152 14.31 -2.03 -7.11
N LEU A 153 13.85 -0.98 -6.42
CA LEU A 153 14.70 0.11 -5.94
C LEU A 153 15.70 -0.36 -4.88
N MET A 154 15.30 -1.27 -4.01
CA MET A 154 16.20 -1.90 -3.03
C MET A 154 17.30 -2.71 -3.72
N ARG A 155 16.96 -3.52 -4.72
CA ARG A 155 17.92 -4.31 -5.50
C ARG A 155 18.90 -3.43 -6.27
N GLN A 156 18.46 -2.30 -6.82
CA GLN A 156 19.35 -1.30 -7.44
C GLN A 156 20.37 -0.73 -6.45
N GLN A 157 20.06 -0.71 -5.16
CA GLN A 157 20.94 -0.25 -4.09
C GLN A 157 21.75 -1.39 -3.45
N GLY A 158 21.73 -2.58 -4.03
CA GLY A 158 22.47 -3.75 -3.55
C GLY A 158 21.85 -4.44 -2.33
N LEU A 159 20.62 -4.11 -1.97
CA LEU A 159 19.88 -4.81 -0.93
C LEU A 159 19.24 -6.09 -1.50
N VAL A 160 19.22 -7.12 -0.67
CA VAL A 160 18.48 -8.36 -0.95
C VAL A 160 17.26 -8.38 -0.04
N ALA A 161 16.12 -7.98 -0.59
CA ALA A 161 14.86 -8.06 0.11
C ALA A 161 14.44 -9.54 0.30
N PRO A 162 13.63 -9.87 1.33
CA PRO A 162 13.05 -11.19 1.48
C PRO A 162 12.31 -11.63 0.22
N GLU A 163 12.38 -12.90 -0.13
CA GLU A 163 11.65 -13.42 -1.28
C GLU A 163 10.15 -13.33 -1.03
N TYR A 164 9.40 -12.79 -1.99
CA TYR A 164 7.99 -12.47 -1.81
C TYR A 164 7.14 -13.66 -1.34
N MET A 165 7.39 -14.87 -1.85
CA MET A 165 6.63 -16.06 -1.45
C MET A 165 7.13 -16.72 -0.15
N GLU A 166 8.23 -16.23 0.44
CA GLU A 166 8.85 -16.76 1.64
C GLU A 166 8.69 -15.86 2.87
N TRP A 167 7.96 -14.75 2.74
CA TRP A 167 7.78 -13.75 3.80
C TRP A 167 6.87 -14.18 4.95
N GLN A 168 6.15 -15.28 4.82
CA GLN A 168 5.20 -15.76 5.81
C GLN A 168 5.75 -16.94 6.61
N GLU A 169 5.20 -17.17 7.80
CA GLU A 169 5.52 -18.34 8.60
C GLU A 169 5.16 -19.63 7.87
N THR A 170 6.09 -20.59 7.89
CA THR A 170 5.87 -21.92 7.30
C THR A 170 4.68 -22.61 7.96
N GLY A 171 3.77 -23.13 7.15
CA GLY A 171 2.57 -23.83 7.60
C GLY A 171 1.37 -22.93 7.94
N ARG A 172 1.51 -21.61 7.86
CA ARG A 172 0.39 -20.68 7.99
C ARG A 172 -0.51 -20.76 6.75
N VAL A 173 -1.79 -20.94 6.96
CA VAL A 173 -2.80 -20.88 5.90
C VAL A 173 -3.29 -19.43 5.77
N LEU A 174 -3.10 -18.83 4.61
CA LEU A 174 -3.59 -17.50 4.29
C LEU A 174 -4.94 -17.57 3.57
N GLY A 175 -5.88 -16.72 3.97
CA GLY A 175 -7.19 -16.55 3.33
C GLY A 175 -8.35 -17.27 3.99
#